data_9a06f07c236a7e0235a9cb45355a080b
#
_entry.id   9a06f07c236a7e0235a9cb45355a080b
#
_cell.length_a   1.000
_cell.length_b   1.000
_cell.length_c   1.000
_cell.angle_alpha   90.00
_cell.angle_beta   90.00
_cell.angle_gamma   90.00
#
_symmetry.space_group_name_H-M   'P 1'
#
loop_
_entity.id
_entity.type
_entity.pdbx_description
1 polymer ?
#
loop_
_entity_poly.entity_id
_entity_poly.type
_entity_poly.pdbx_seq_one_letter_code
_entity_poly.pdbx_strand_id
1 'polypeptide(L)'
;MGNARSKAMPIVLCGKAEVVGKQVLEGLKPDIEVILFCQGSDPTAAEVPYILRGVAPPTQSSYIGSGVYTRPPKAVIMGAAWDANAVAQVKAAIQSAGLPAGTAPIILRNDTSVVTPKPPAREYGEQLIHRIRLVLGKLERGEKLDGPEEGVVV
;
A
#
# COMPACT_ATOMS: atom_id res chain seq x y z
N MET A 1 -17.95 13.49 -19.11
CA MET A 1 -16.85 13.72 -18.85
C MET A 1 -16.11 12.74 -18.11
N GLY A 2 -15.16 12.32 -18.60
CA GLY A 2 -14.30 11.38 -17.96
C GLY A 2 -13.86 11.95 -16.65
N ASN A 3 -13.93 11.14 -15.65
CA ASN A 3 -13.53 11.53 -14.41
C ASN A 3 -12.15 11.03 -14.17
N ALA A 4 -11.17 11.88 -14.12
CA ALA A 4 -9.80 11.49 -13.87
C ALA A 4 -9.68 10.69 -12.58
N ARG A 5 -10.51 10.97 -11.59
CA ARG A 5 -10.49 10.25 -10.33
C ARG A 5 -10.89 8.80 -10.45
N SER A 6 -11.76 8.45 -11.41
CA SER A 6 -12.19 7.07 -11.58
C SER A 6 -11.04 6.20 -12.08
N LYS A 7 -9.96 6.82 -12.56
CA LYS A 7 -8.80 6.09 -13.05
C LYS A 7 -7.65 6.05 -12.05
N ALA A 8 -7.79 6.71 -10.90
CA ALA A 8 -6.77 6.65 -9.88
C ALA A 8 -6.64 5.21 -9.37
N MET A 9 -5.41 4.75 -9.24
CA MET A 9 -5.16 3.39 -8.75
C MET A 9 -5.34 3.34 -7.24
N PRO A 10 -6.28 2.56 -6.70
CA PRO A 10 -6.46 2.46 -5.25
C PRO A 10 -5.42 1.53 -4.63
N ILE A 11 -4.84 1.97 -3.54
CA ILE A 11 -3.86 1.19 -2.78
C ILE A 11 -4.09 1.34 -1.29
N VAL A 12 -3.50 0.42 -0.52
CA VAL A 12 -3.39 0.53 0.93
C VAL A 12 -1.93 0.78 1.26
N LEU A 13 -1.67 1.74 2.12
CA LEU A 13 -0.32 2.07 2.54
C LEU A 13 -0.13 1.66 3.99
N CYS A 14 0.96 0.98 4.29
CA CYS A 14 1.29 0.56 5.65
C CYS A 14 2.63 1.17 6.04
N GLY A 15 2.68 1.78 7.20
CA GLY A 15 3.91 2.41 7.69
C GLY A 15 3.87 2.59 9.18
N LYS A 16 4.89 3.26 9.72
CA LYS A 16 5.02 3.46 11.17
C LYS A 16 4.68 4.87 11.61
N ALA A 17 4.90 5.86 10.75
CA ALA A 17 4.74 7.27 11.12
C ALA A 17 3.68 7.94 10.27
N GLU A 18 2.70 8.56 10.93
CA GLU A 18 1.61 9.25 10.23
C GLU A 18 2.10 10.40 9.36
N VAL A 19 3.15 11.09 9.80
CA VAL A 19 3.68 12.22 9.02
C VAL A 19 4.19 11.74 7.67
N VAL A 20 4.81 10.57 7.63
CA VAL A 20 5.25 9.96 6.37
C VAL A 20 4.05 9.52 5.55
N GLY A 21 3.05 8.92 6.21
CA GLY A 21 1.81 8.50 5.53
C GLY A 21 1.13 9.66 4.83
N LYS A 22 1.00 10.80 5.50
CA LYS A 22 0.40 12.00 4.91
C LYS A 22 1.21 12.51 3.73
N GLN A 23 2.53 12.54 3.88
CA GLN A 23 3.42 13.01 2.82
C GLN A 23 3.29 12.15 1.57
N VAL A 24 3.30 10.83 1.74
CA VAL A 24 3.22 9.90 0.63
C VAL A 24 1.85 9.99 -0.04
N LEU A 25 0.78 10.07 0.76
CA LEU A 25 -0.57 10.22 0.22
C LEU A 25 -0.67 11.44 -0.70
N GLU A 26 -0.17 12.58 -0.25
CA GLU A 26 -0.23 13.81 -1.05
C GLU A 26 0.65 13.71 -2.29
N GLY A 27 1.82 13.10 -2.16
CA GLY A 27 2.75 12.98 -3.28
C GLY A 27 2.30 12.00 -4.35
N LEU A 28 1.36 11.11 -4.04
CA LEU A 28 0.85 10.14 -5.01
C LEU A 28 -0.38 10.63 -5.76
N LYS A 29 -1.00 11.72 -5.30
CA LYS A 29 -2.14 12.30 -6.02
C LYS A 29 -1.72 12.90 -7.33
N PRO A 30 -2.60 12.98 -8.32
CA PRO A 30 -3.99 12.48 -8.35
C PRO A 30 -4.12 11.08 -8.93
N ASP A 31 -3.06 10.49 -9.42
CA ASP A 31 -3.13 9.24 -10.18
C ASP A 31 -3.12 7.99 -9.31
N ILE A 32 -2.76 8.12 -8.04
CA ILE A 32 -2.78 7.00 -7.09
C ILE A 32 -3.57 7.47 -5.85
N GLU A 33 -4.53 6.63 -5.46
CA GLU A 33 -5.39 6.93 -4.32
C GLU A 33 -5.04 6.02 -3.17
N VAL A 34 -4.58 6.61 -2.05
CA VAL A 34 -4.39 5.85 -0.81
C VAL A 34 -5.73 5.75 -0.11
N ILE A 35 -6.31 4.56 -0.10
CA ILE A 35 -7.61 4.33 0.55
C ILE A 35 -7.47 4.55 2.05
N LEU A 36 -6.45 3.95 2.65
CA LEU A 36 -6.19 4.05 4.07
C LEU A 36 -4.72 3.81 4.35
N PHE A 37 -4.17 4.59 5.27
CA PHE A 37 -2.85 4.37 5.84
C PHE A 37 -3.03 3.54 7.12
N CYS A 38 -2.47 2.34 7.14
CA CYS A 38 -2.53 1.45 8.30
C CYS A 38 -1.20 1.56 9.06
N GLN A 39 -1.28 1.80 10.35
CA GLN A 39 -0.09 2.10 11.14
C GLN A 39 0.41 0.85 11.86
N GLY A 40 1.29 0.13 11.20
CA GLY A 40 1.89 -1.09 11.73
C GLY A 40 1.41 -2.34 11.01
N SER A 41 2.14 -3.44 11.17
CA SER A 41 1.79 -4.70 10.50
C SER A 41 0.56 -5.35 11.11
N ASP A 42 0.42 -5.33 12.44
CA ASP A 42 -0.76 -5.91 13.09
C ASP A 42 -2.04 -5.19 12.68
N PRO A 43 -2.11 -3.84 12.74
CA PRO A 43 -3.29 -3.14 12.25
C PRO A 43 -3.53 -3.38 10.77
N THR A 44 -2.48 -3.43 9.94
CA THR A 44 -2.66 -3.70 8.52
C THR A 44 -3.32 -5.06 8.31
N ALA A 45 -2.85 -6.09 8.98
CA ALA A 45 -3.42 -7.43 8.86
C ALA A 45 -4.87 -7.48 9.34
N ALA A 46 -5.22 -6.68 10.34
CA ALA A 46 -6.59 -6.63 10.87
C ALA A 46 -7.53 -5.82 9.97
N GLU A 47 -7.03 -4.76 9.36
CA GLU A 47 -7.87 -3.81 8.61
C GLU A 47 -8.04 -4.18 7.15
N VAL A 48 -7.00 -4.73 6.51
CA VAL A 48 -7.04 -5.05 5.09
C VAL A 48 -8.21 -5.96 4.68
N PRO A 49 -8.54 -7.02 5.43
CA PRO A 49 -9.68 -7.86 5.01
C PRO A 49 -11.00 -7.11 4.86
N TYR A 50 -11.26 -6.10 5.70
CA TYR A 50 -12.46 -5.27 5.55
C TYR A 50 -12.38 -4.43 4.28
N ILE A 51 -11.21 -3.84 4.04
CA ILE A 51 -11.00 -3.02 2.85
C ILE A 51 -11.22 -3.85 1.58
N LEU A 52 -10.74 -5.09 1.58
CA LEU A 52 -10.91 -5.99 0.43
C LEU A 52 -12.37 -6.35 0.18
N ARG A 53 -13.20 -6.29 1.23
CA ARG A 53 -14.63 -6.54 1.11
C ARG A 53 -15.43 -5.29 0.77
N GLY A 54 -14.76 -4.16 0.62
CA GLY A 54 -15.42 -2.91 0.25
C GLY A 54 -16.06 -2.18 1.42
N VAL A 55 -15.65 -2.46 2.65
CA VAL A 55 -16.20 -1.81 3.83
C VAL A 55 -15.10 -1.22 4.69
N ALA A 56 -15.45 -0.17 5.44
CA ALA A 56 -14.50 0.45 6.35
C ALA A 56 -14.19 -0.49 7.51
N PRO A 57 -12.91 -0.58 7.93
CA PRO A 57 -12.59 -1.34 9.13
C PRO A 57 -13.29 -0.73 10.35
N PRO A 58 -13.86 -1.55 11.24
CA PRO A 58 -14.55 -1.03 12.43
C PRO A 58 -13.60 -0.32 13.40
N THR A 59 -12.34 -0.73 13.41
CA THR A 59 -11.29 -0.05 14.18
C THR A 59 -10.16 0.27 13.21
N GLN A 60 -9.73 1.53 13.19
CA GLN A 60 -8.69 1.98 12.28
C GLN A 60 -7.52 2.54 13.07
N SER A 61 -6.30 2.17 12.67
CA SER A 61 -5.09 2.66 13.30
C SER A 61 -4.79 4.11 12.92
N SER A 62 -5.38 4.59 11.82
CA SER A 62 -5.34 5.99 11.44
C SER A 62 -6.57 6.32 10.62
N TYR A 63 -6.82 7.61 10.40
CA TYR A 63 -7.87 8.06 9.51
C TYR A 63 -7.30 8.80 8.31
N ILE A 64 -6.04 8.52 7.98
CA ILE A 64 -5.36 9.09 6.82
C ILE A 64 -5.70 8.23 5.61
N GLY A 65 -6.27 8.85 4.59
CA GLY A 65 -6.66 8.17 3.37
C GLY A 65 -7.94 8.76 2.80
N SER A 66 -8.34 8.29 1.62
CA SER A 66 -9.56 8.78 0.99
C SER A 66 -10.83 8.29 1.70
N GLY A 67 -10.76 7.15 2.34
CA GLY A 67 -11.93 6.55 2.97
C GLY A 67 -12.95 6.03 1.97
N VAL A 68 -12.56 5.86 0.71
CA VAL A 68 -13.45 5.37 -0.33
C VAL A 68 -13.16 3.89 -0.54
N TYR A 69 -14.07 3.03 -0.06
CA TYR A 69 -13.85 1.58 -0.06
C TYR A 69 -14.56 0.86 -1.20
N THR A 70 -15.12 1.60 -2.15
CA THR A 70 -15.91 1.01 -3.24
C THR A 70 -15.07 0.32 -4.30
N ARG A 71 -13.78 0.63 -4.37
CA ARG A 71 -12.87 0.02 -5.34
C ARG A 71 -11.82 -0.80 -4.61
N PRO A 72 -11.62 -2.08 -4.97
CA PRO A 72 -10.63 -2.90 -4.28
C PRO A 72 -9.21 -2.40 -4.55
N PRO A 73 -8.33 -2.44 -3.55
CA PRO A 73 -6.95 -2.00 -3.74
C PRO A 73 -6.20 -2.92 -4.68
N LYS A 74 -5.33 -2.33 -5.48
CA LYS A 74 -4.45 -3.07 -6.40
C LYS A 74 -3.17 -3.51 -5.72
N ALA A 75 -2.78 -2.83 -4.65
CA ALA A 75 -1.55 -3.12 -3.94
C ALA A 75 -1.67 -2.77 -2.47
N VAL A 76 -0.93 -3.49 -1.64
CA VAL A 76 -0.70 -3.14 -0.24
C VAL A 76 0.79 -2.83 -0.14
N ILE A 77 1.11 -1.58 0.19
CA ILE A 77 2.50 -1.12 0.22
C ILE A 77 2.97 -1.01 1.65
N MET A 78 4.01 -1.76 1.97
CA MET A 78 4.62 -1.75 3.30
C MET A 78 5.86 -0.86 3.24
N GLY A 79 5.67 0.42 3.56
CA GLY A 79 6.66 1.46 3.32
C GLY A 79 7.82 1.48 4.29
N ALA A 80 7.70 0.89 5.46
CA ALA A 80 8.80 0.79 6.40
C ALA A 80 9.55 -0.52 6.19
N ALA A 81 10.74 -0.64 6.77
CA ALA A 81 11.49 -1.90 6.70
C ALA A 81 10.82 -2.92 7.62
N TRP A 82 10.04 -3.81 7.04
CA TRP A 82 9.36 -4.87 7.76
C TRP A 82 10.12 -6.18 7.59
N ASP A 83 10.09 -7.02 8.63
CA ASP A 83 10.71 -8.33 8.52
C ASP A 83 9.80 -9.29 7.75
N ALA A 84 10.33 -10.49 7.45
CA ALA A 84 9.59 -11.50 6.70
C ALA A 84 8.30 -11.93 7.43
N ASN A 85 8.32 -11.95 8.75
CA ASN A 85 7.15 -12.33 9.53
C ASN A 85 6.01 -11.33 9.37
N ALA A 86 6.33 -10.04 9.36
CA ALA A 86 5.32 -8.99 9.16
C ALA A 86 4.69 -9.10 7.77
N VAL A 87 5.51 -9.32 6.75
CA VAL A 87 5.02 -9.49 5.38
C VAL A 87 4.14 -10.73 5.28
N ALA A 88 4.57 -11.84 5.88
CA ALA A 88 3.80 -13.08 5.87
C ALA A 88 2.45 -12.92 6.57
N GLN A 89 2.41 -12.14 7.65
CA GLN A 89 1.19 -11.86 8.38
C GLN A 89 0.17 -11.12 7.50
N VAL A 90 0.61 -10.11 6.79
CA VAL A 90 -0.27 -9.36 5.89
C VAL A 90 -0.71 -10.23 4.72
N LYS A 91 0.19 -11.03 4.17
CA LYS A 91 -0.12 -11.96 3.08
C LYS A 91 -1.20 -12.96 3.51
N ALA A 92 -1.06 -13.52 4.71
CA ALA A 92 -2.05 -14.46 5.23
C ALA A 92 -3.42 -13.80 5.40
N ALA A 93 -3.45 -12.55 5.86
CA ALA A 93 -4.69 -11.80 6.01
C ALA A 93 -5.38 -11.59 4.65
N ILE A 94 -4.61 -11.28 3.62
CA ILE A 94 -5.16 -11.12 2.26
C ILE A 94 -5.72 -12.46 1.78
N GLN A 95 -5.00 -13.55 1.98
CA GLN A 95 -5.45 -14.87 1.57
C GLN A 95 -6.72 -15.28 2.30
N SER A 96 -6.84 -14.93 3.57
CA SER A 96 -8.02 -15.29 4.37
C SER A 96 -9.29 -14.57 3.93
N ALA A 97 -9.16 -13.50 3.15
CA ALA A 97 -10.33 -12.78 2.64
C ALA A 97 -11.10 -13.57 1.59
N GLY A 98 -10.51 -14.64 1.04
CA GLY A 98 -11.21 -15.52 0.11
C GLY A 98 -11.58 -14.86 -1.21
N LEU A 99 -10.72 -14.01 -1.73
CA LEU A 99 -11.01 -13.29 -2.96
C LEU A 99 -10.94 -14.21 -4.18
N PRO A 100 -11.69 -13.89 -5.25
CA PRO A 100 -11.56 -14.61 -6.50
C PRO A 100 -10.13 -14.56 -7.03
N ALA A 101 -9.74 -15.61 -7.74
CA ALA A 101 -8.40 -15.70 -8.31
C ALA A 101 -8.12 -14.48 -9.20
N GLY A 102 -6.92 -13.93 -9.06
CA GLY A 102 -6.49 -12.80 -9.87
C GLY A 102 -6.96 -11.43 -9.39
N THR A 103 -7.73 -11.38 -8.29
CA THR A 103 -8.23 -10.10 -7.78
C THR A 103 -7.54 -9.66 -6.49
N ALA A 104 -6.68 -10.49 -5.92
CA ALA A 104 -5.96 -10.12 -4.70
C ALA A 104 -4.92 -9.04 -5.01
N PRO A 105 -4.74 -8.08 -4.10
CA PRO A 105 -3.70 -7.07 -4.30
C PRO A 105 -2.31 -7.69 -4.17
N ILE A 106 -1.34 -7.09 -4.84
CA ILE A 106 0.05 -7.48 -4.63
C ILE A 106 0.59 -6.77 -3.39
N ILE A 107 1.60 -7.39 -2.78
CA ILE A 107 2.29 -6.75 -1.66
C ILE A 107 3.59 -6.17 -2.18
N LEU A 108 3.78 -4.86 -1.94
CA LEU A 108 5.01 -4.17 -2.25
C LEU A 108 5.70 -3.84 -0.93
N ARG A 109 6.95 -4.23 -0.80
CA ARG A 109 7.68 -3.96 0.43
C ARG A 109 8.92 -3.14 0.15
N ASN A 110 9.38 -2.44 1.17
CA ASN A 110 10.53 -1.57 1.05
C ASN A 110 11.80 -2.40 0.84
N ASP A 111 12.61 -1.97 -0.13
CA ASP A 111 13.89 -2.64 -0.42
C ASP A 111 14.93 -2.20 0.61
N THR A 112 15.25 -3.09 1.54
CA THR A 112 16.19 -2.78 2.60
C THR A 112 17.64 -2.78 2.13
N SER A 113 17.91 -3.25 0.90
CA SER A 113 19.27 -3.19 0.33
C SER A 113 19.62 -1.80 -0.20
N VAL A 114 18.62 -0.94 -0.38
CA VAL A 114 18.82 0.43 -0.86
C VAL A 114 19.02 1.35 0.35
N VAL A 115 20.09 2.12 0.32
CA VAL A 115 20.33 3.10 1.38
C VAL A 115 19.33 4.24 1.24
N THR A 116 18.59 4.53 2.31
CA THR A 116 17.58 5.58 2.30
C THR A 116 17.79 6.50 3.49
N PRO A 117 17.34 7.75 3.40
CA PRO A 117 17.24 8.60 4.58
C PRO A 117 16.35 7.93 5.62
N LYS A 118 16.58 8.20 6.88
CA LYS A 118 15.80 7.60 7.95
C LYS A 118 14.47 8.33 8.14
N PRO A 119 13.34 7.60 8.31
CA PRO A 119 12.10 8.27 8.66
C PRO A 119 12.24 8.94 10.04
N PRO A 120 11.53 10.04 10.30
CA PRO A 120 10.52 10.65 9.44
C PRO A 120 11.06 11.77 8.54
N ALA A 121 12.32 11.71 8.14
CA ALA A 121 12.92 12.73 7.29
C ALA A 121 12.11 12.92 6.01
N ARG A 122 11.96 14.16 5.57
CA ARG A 122 11.20 14.49 4.36
C ARG A 122 11.75 13.75 3.15
N GLU A 123 13.05 13.64 3.05
CA GLU A 123 13.72 12.97 1.94
C GLU A 123 13.35 11.49 1.85
N TYR A 124 13.09 10.85 2.99
CA TYR A 124 12.65 9.46 3.00
C TYR A 124 11.30 9.33 2.28
N GLY A 125 10.35 10.20 2.61
CA GLY A 125 9.04 10.19 1.97
C GLY A 125 9.12 10.48 0.49
N GLU A 126 9.95 11.44 0.09
CA GLU A 126 10.13 11.80 -1.31
C GLU A 126 10.68 10.61 -2.11
N GLN A 127 11.68 9.93 -1.56
CA GLN A 127 12.25 8.76 -2.22
C GLN A 127 11.24 7.63 -2.31
N LEU A 128 10.47 7.42 -1.25
CA LEU A 128 9.45 6.38 -1.24
C LEU A 128 8.37 6.65 -2.29
N ILE A 129 7.91 7.90 -2.40
CA ILE A 129 6.94 8.29 -3.43
C ILE A 129 7.46 7.95 -4.81
N HIS A 130 8.70 8.31 -5.10
CA HIS A 130 9.30 8.05 -6.40
C HIS A 130 9.35 6.55 -6.71
N ARG A 131 9.77 5.76 -5.75
CA ARG A 131 9.88 4.30 -5.92
C ARG A 131 8.52 3.65 -6.11
N ILE A 132 7.53 4.09 -5.34
CA ILE A 132 6.17 3.59 -5.47
C ILE A 132 5.63 3.89 -6.87
N ARG A 133 5.82 5.11 -7.37
CA ARG A 133 5.35 5.48 -8.70
C ARG A 133 5.97 4.63 -9.79
N LEU A 134 7.25 4.33 -9.67
CA LEU A 134 7.93 3.49 -10.67
C LEU A 134 7.33 2.08 -10.72
N VAL A 135 7.13 1.46 -9.56
CA VAL A 135 6.62 0.09 -9.50
C VAL A 135 5.15 0.02 -9.92
N LEU A 136 4.33 0.96 -9.42
CA LEU A 136 2.91 0.97 -9.79
C LEU A 136 2.70 1.30 -11.25
N GLY A 137 3.59 2.12 -11.85
CA GLY A 137 3.56 2.36 -13.28
C GLY A 137 3.79 1.09 -14.09
N LYS A 138 4.73 0.26 -13.65
CA LYS A 138 4.96 -1.04 -14.29
C LYS A 138 3.74 -1.95 -14.16
N LEU A 139 3.15 -1.98 -12.96
CA LEU A 139 1.96 -2.79 -12.73
C LEU A 139 0.81 -2.35 -13.64
N GLU A 140 0.61 -1.05 -13.79
CA GLU A 140 -0.44 -0.50 -14.63
C GLU A 140 -0.25 -0.86 -16.10
N ARG A 141 1.00 -0.94 -16.56
CA ARG A 141 1.30 -1.31 -17.93
C ARG A 141 1.28 -2.83 -18.16
N GLY A 142 0.99 -3.60 -17.11
CA GLY A 142 0.99 -5.06 -17.22
C GLY A 142 2.37 -5.68 -17.27
N GLU A 143 3.40 -4.95 -16.91
CA GLU A 143 4.77 -5.46 -16.89
C GLU A 143 4.98 -6.41 -15.72
N LYS A 144 5.82 -7.41 -15.93
CA LYS A 144 6.15 -8.35 -14.86
C LYS A 144 6.98 -7.64 -13.80
N LEU A 145 6.63 -7.86 -12.56
CA LEU A 145 7.36 -7.32 -11.42
C LEU A 145 8.28 -8.38 -10.84
N ASP A 146 9.50 -7.99 -10.52
CA ASP A 146 10.48 -8.90 -9.91
C ASP A 146 10.47 -8.71 -8.41
N GLY A 147 10.68 -9.81 -7.69
CA GLY A 147 10.74 -9.75 -6.25
C GLY A 147 10.54 -11.12 -5.63
N PRO A 148 10.76 -11.24 -4.32
CA PRO A 148 10.52 -12.49 -3.61
C PRO A 148 9.02 -12.79 -3.53
N GLU A 149 8.68 -14.05 -3.27
CA GLU A 149 7.29 -14.48 -3.24
C GLU A 149 6.46 -13.76 -2.18
N GLU A 150 7.06 -13.37 -1.08
CA GLU A 150 6.37 -12.67 0.00
C GLU A 150 6.00 -11.24 -0.34
N GLY A 151 6.60 -10.68 -1.38
CA GLY A 151 6.26 -9.33 -1.82
C GLY A 151 7.27 -8.81 -2.82
N VAL A 152 6.81 -7.91 -3.68
CA VAL A 152 7.67 -7.25 -4.65
C VAL A 152 8.45 -6.14 -3.95
N VAL A 153 9.73 -6.05 -4.26
CA VAL A 153 10.60 -5.04 -3.65
C VAL A 153 10.42 -3.70 -4.37
N VAL A 154 10.25 -2.67 -3.57
CA VAL A 154 10.03 -1.30 -4.08
C VAL A 154 11.30 -0.49 -3.99
#